data_2dd43e254dd42f0d508cd0c6b5372123
#
_entry.id   2dd43e254dd42f0d508cd0c6b5372123
#
_cell.length_a   1.000
_cell.length_b   1.000
_cell.length_c   1.000
_cell.angle_alpha   90.00
_cell.angle_beta   90.00
_cell.angle_gamma   90.00
#
_symmetry.space_group_name_H-M   'P 1'
#
loop_
_entity.id
_entity.type
_entity.pdbx_description
1 polymer ?
#
loop_
_entity_poly.entity_id
_entity_poly.type
_entity_poly.pdbx_seq_one_letter_code
_entity_poly.pdbx_strand_id
1 'polypeptide(L)'
;MELLLDILGRHITDPHTLRLVVMALAAGTVVVFGLGIAYLAFGSADPVRRRLGEIAGQPLDNVGSLKSRKLVTFETMMGPMAEFVLPKEEIERSRVTQKLVFAGYRGPNAMQTFYAIKVVLCILLPVLTFIVTQWFPRLSSGSVLTYAVIASAVGLLAPSLVLDRLVQSRIRKLRNAFPDALDLMVVCVEAGLGLTQTIQRVADELFVSHPELATELALVNAEMRAGVDSVSALKNLADRAGLEDIRGLVSLLVQTLKFGTGIADSLRVYSEEFRDRRMQMAEEVAAKIGTKLIFPLIVFMFPAFFVVAIGPAVIALIKVFQTL
;
A
#
# COMPACT_ATOMS: atom_id res chain seq x y z
N MET A 1 -4.21 35.27 8.87
CA MET A 1 -3.01 35.10 8.02
C MET A 1 -1.85 35.97 8.55
N GLU A 2 -2.11 37.16 9.03
CA GLU A 2 -1.08 38.06 9.63
C GLU A 2 -0.49 37.53 10.94
N LEU A 3 -1.26 36.88 11.79
CA LEU A 3 -0.79 36.27 13.05
C LEU A 3 0.19 35.12 12.86
N LEU A 4 0.03 34.32 11.80
CA LEU A 4 0.97 33.27 11.40
C LEU A 4 2.26 33.84 10.83
N LEU A 5 2.19 34.95 10.09
CA LEU A 5 3.36 35.65 9.55
C LEU A 5 4.14 36.36 10.64
N ASP A 6 3.49 36.86 11.69
CA ASP A 6 4.14 37.54 12.82
C ASP A 6 4.82 36.53 13.78
N ILE A 7 4.23 35.35 14.00
CA ILE A 7 4.84 34.26 14.78
C ILE A 7 6.04 33.65 14.02
N LEU A 8 5.92 33.47 12.70
CA LEU A 8 7.04 33.04 11.85
C LEU A 8 8.16 34.11 11.80
N GLY A 9 7.82 35.39 11.72
CA GLY A 9 8.78 36.51 11.69
C GLY A 9 9.60 36.67 12.98
N ARG A 10 9.02 36.34 14.14
CA ARG A 10 9.70 36.47 15.45
C ARG A 10 10.66 35.33 15.79
N HIS A 11 10.43 34.14 15.27
CA HIS A 11 11.30 32.96 15.50
C HIS A 11 12.34 32.71 14.40
N ILE A 12 12.26 33.41 13.26
CA ILE A 12 13.14 33.22 12.11
C ILE A 12 14.15 34.38 11.97
N THR A 13 14.62 34.93 13.06
CA THR A 13 15.67 35.98 13.04
C THR A 13 17.06 35.36 12.94
N ASP A 14 17.23 34.07 13.22
CA ASP A 14 18.50 33.38 13.04
C ASP A 14 18.64 32.87 11.60
N PRO A 15 19.70 33.27 10.87
CA PRO A 15 19.95 32.84 9.49
C PRO A 15 20.14 31.31 9.37
N HIS A 16 20.44 30.61 10.48
CA HIS A 16 20.52 29.15 10.53
C HIS A 16 19.15 28.46 10.58
N THR A 17 18.19 28.99 11.32
CA THR A 17 16.82 28.41 11.41
C THR A 17 16.05 28.64 10.12
N LEU A 18 16.17 29.81 9.49
CA LEU A 18 15.58 30.09 8.18
C LEU A 18 16.09 29.11 7.11
N ARG A 19 17.39 28.79 7.12
CA ARG A 19 18.01 27.84 6.21
C ARG A 19 17.48 26.42 6.43
N LEU A 20 17.37 25.97 7.68
CA LEU A 20 16.83 24.65 8.01
C LEU A 20 15.37 24.50 7.56
N VAL A 21 14.54 25.53 7.76
CA VAL A 21 13.13 25.52 7.34
C VAL A 21 13.01 25.49 5.82
N VAL A 22 13.76 26.33 5.10
CA VAL A 22 13.73 26.35 3.62
C VAL A 22 14.28 25.04 3.05
N MET A 23 15.34 24.46 3.64
CA MET A 23 15.87 23.17 3.20
C MET A 23 14.89 22.01 3.51
N ALA A 24 14.22 22.03 4.67
CA ALA A 24 13.19 21.05 4.98
C ALA A 24 12.00 21.16 4.03
N LEU A 25 11.58 22.38 3.66
CA LEU A 25 10.53 22.60 2.68
C LEU A 25 10.94 22.17 1.27
N ALA A 26 12.17 22.47 0.84
CA ALA A 26 12.69 22.03 -0.45
C ALA A 26 12.83 20.50 -0.52
N ALA A 27 13.37 19.87 0.53
CA ALA A 27 13.42 18.42 0.63
C ALA A 27 12.01 17.80 0.67
N GLY A 28 11.08 18.40 1.40
CA GLY A 28 9.68 17.98 1.45
C GLY A 28 8.98 18.06 0.10
N THR A 29 9.15 19.15 -0.66
CA THR A 29 8.59 19.29 -2.02
C THR A 29 9.18 18.27 -2.99
N VAL A 30 10.46 17.98 -2.89
CA VAL A 30 11.12 16.96 -3.71
C VAL A 30 10.59 15.56 -3.39
N VAL A 31 10.40 15.24 -2.11
CA VAL A 31 9.80 13.96 -1.67
C VAL A 31 8.34 13.84 -2.13
N VAL A 32 7.53 14.88 -1.95
CA VAL A 32 6.13 14.90 -2.38
C VAL A 32 6.03 14.78 -3.89
N PHE A 33 6.88 15.45 -4.64
CA PHE A 33 6.91 15.36 -6.10
C PHE A 33 7.36 13.97 -6.58
N GLY A 34 8.38 13.38 -5.96
CA GLY A 34 8.82 12.01 -6.23
C GLY A 34 7.74 10.96 -5.91
N LEU A 35 7.06 11.10 -4.76
CA LEU A 35 5.92 10.27 -4.39
C LEU A 35 4.73 10.49 -5.33
N GLY A 36 4.50 11.72 -5.78
CA GLY A 36 3.46 12.08 -6.75
C GLY A 36 3.70 11.42 -8.11
N ILE A 37 4.93 11.45 -8.62
CA ILE A 37 5.30 10.75 -9.87
C ILE A 37 5.14 9.24 -9.71
N ALA A 38 5.61 8.66 -8.61
CA ALA A 38 5.45 7.24 -8.32
C ALA A 38 3.96 6.87 -8.23
N TYR A 39 3.14 7.66 -7.54
CA TYR A 39 1.69 7.46 -7.46
C TYR A 39 0.99 7.59 -8.81
N LEU A 40 1.35 8.57 -9.66
CA LEU A 40 0.81 8.72 -11.00
C LEU A 40 1.23 7.57 -11.93
N ALA A 41 2.46 7.08 -11.82
CA ALA A 41 2.95 5.97 -12.61
C ALA A 41 2.28 4.64 -12.23
N PHE A 42 2.05 4.42 -10.93
CA PHE A 42 1.38 3.22 -10.44
C PHE A 42 -0.14 3.39 -10.27
N GLY A 43 -0.66 4.59 -9.97
CA GLY A 43 -2.08 4.83 -9.71
C GLY A 43 -2.96 4.92 -10.96
N SER A 44 -2.37 5.12 -12.15
CA SER A 44 -3.14 5.29 -13.39
C SER A 44 -3.49 3.98 -14.13
N ALA A 45 -3.05 2.85 -13.62
CA ALA A 45 -3.41 1.54 -14.17
C ALA A 45 -4.70 1.02 -13.52
N ASP A 46 -5.83 1.69 -13.76
CA ASP A 46 -7.14 1.20 -13.35
C ASP A 46 -7.69 0.28 -14.46
N PRO A 47 -7.59 -1.07 -14.33
CA PRO A 47 -8.00 -2.01 -15.38
C PRO A 47 -9.52 -1.99 -15.60
N VAL A 48 -10.28 -1.46 -14.63
CA VAL A 48 -11.74 -1.39 -14.67
C VAL A 48 -12.24 -0.37 -15.70
N ARG A 49 -11.58 0.78 -15.82
CA ARG A 49 -11.93 1.79 -16.84
C ARG A 49 -11.70 1.33 -18.27
N ARG A 50 -10.73 0.45 -18.49
CA ARG A 50 -10.42 -0.09 -19.83
C ARG A 50 -11.50 -1.07 -20.29
N ARG A 51 -12.06 -1.87 -19.38
CA ARG A 51 -13.12 -2.84 -19.71
C ARG A 51 -14.51 -2.22 -19.80
N LEU A 52 -14.79 -1.16 -19.05
CA LEU A 52 -16.05 -0.41 -19.21
C LEU A 52 -16.15 0.26 -20.59
N GLY A 53 -15.02 0.68 -21.19
CA GLY A 53 -14.98 1.18 -22.55
C GLY A 53 -15.25 0.10 -23.60
N GLU A 54 -14.78 -1.13 -23.38
CA GLU A 54 -15.01 -2.26 -24.30
C GLU A 54 -16.47 -2.78 -24.24
N ILE A 55 -17.12 -2.74 -23.08
CA ILE A 55 -18.51 -3.19 -22.91
C ILE A 55 -19.52 -2.13 -23.39
N ALA A 56 -19.16 -0.84 -23.32
CA ALA A 56 -20.03 0.25 -23.73
C ALA A 56 -20.11 0.43 -25.27
N GLY A 57 -19.46 -0.42 -26.06
CA GLY A 57 -19.59 -0.45 -27.54
C GLY A 57 -19.14 0.83 -28.24
N GLN A 58 -18.41 1.72 -27.57
CA GLN A 58 -17.83 2.89 -28.19
C GLN A 58 -16.38 2.61 -28.61
N PRO A 59 -16.02 2.80 -29.89
CA PRO A 59 -14.63 2.73 -30.31
C PRO A 59 -13.88 3.91 -29.67
N LEU A 60 -13.14 3.63 -28.60
CA LEU A 60 -12.29 4.60 -27.91
C LEU A 60 -10.97 4.84 -28.69
N ASP A 61 -11.07 5.11 -29.98
CA ASP A 61 -9.88 5.38 -30.80
C ASP A 61 -9.24 6.76 -30.55
N ASN A 62 -9.91 7.68 -29.85
CA ASN A 62 -9.40 9.06 -29.79
C ASN A 62 -9.04 9.63 -28.41
N VAL A 63 -9.31 8.95 -27.29
CA VAL A 63 -8.96 9.48 -25.95
C VAL A 63 -7.88 8.69 -25.25
N GLY A 64 -7.69 7.41 -25.61
CA GLY A 64 -6.66 6.53 -25.06
C GLY A 64 -5.30 6.63 -25.76
N SER A 65 -5.28 7.08 -27.03
CA SER A 65 -4.08 7.03 -27.87
C SER A 65 -2.98 7.99 -27.45
N LEU A 66 -3.30 9.14 -26.87
CA LEU A 66 -2.29 10.12 -26.45
C LEU A 66 -1.61 9.74 -25.13
N LYS A 67 -2.33 9.08 -24.21
CA LYS A 67 -1.76 8.67 -22.90
C LYS A 67 -1.06 7.32 -22.99
N SER A 68 -1.60 6.38 -23.79
CA SER A 68 -0.98 5.09 -24.09
C SER A 68 0.29 5.26 -24.92
N ARG A 69 0.29 6.18 -25.88
CA ARG A 69 1.45 6.43 -26.77
C ARG A 69 2.63 7.02 -25.98
N LYS A 70 2.38 7.89 -24.99
CA LYS A 70 3.44 8.43 -24.12
C LYS A 70 4.03 7.37 -23.18
N LEU A 71 3.21 6.46 -22.65
CA LEU A 71 3.68 5.37 -21.79
C LEU A 71 4.46 4.32 -22.59
N VAL A 72 3.96 3.92 -23.76
CA VAL A 72 4.66 2.98 -24.67
C VAL A 72 5.98 3.56 -25.17
N THR A 73 6.03 4.87 -25.48
CA THR A 73 7.28 5.53 -25.90
C THR A 73 8.29 5.59 -24.73
N PHE A 74 7.83 5.79 -23.51
CA PHE A 74 8.67 5.79 -22.32
C PHE A 74 9.21 4.37 -22.00
N GLU A 75 8.36 3.34 -22.13
CA GLU A 75 8.77 1.93 -21.99
C GLU A 75 9.81 1.52 -23.05
N THR A 76 9.62 1.93 -24.30
CA THR A 76 10.53 1.57 -25.40
C THR A 76 11.88 2.27 -25.29
N MET A 77 11.89 3.49 -24.74
CA MET A 77 13.12 4.28 -24.59
C MET A 77 13.96 3.86 -23.37
N MET A 78 13.33 3.27 -22.35
CA MET A 78 14.00 2.82 -21.11
C MET A 78 14.33 1.32 -21.08
N GLY A 79 13.87 0.53 -22.06
CA GLY A 79 14.14 -0.91 -22.16
C GLY A 79 15.63 -1.27 -22.02
N PRO A 80 16.56 -0.63 -22.74
CA PRO A 80 17.99 -0.95 -22.65
C PRO A 80 18.63 -0.60 -21.30
N MET A 81 18.12 0.44 -20.61
CA MET A 81 18.65 0.84 -19.30
C MET A 81 18.13 -0.02 -18.15
N ALA A 82 16.93 -0.60 -18.30
CA ALA A 82 16.34 -1.46 -17.29
C ALA A 82 17.10 -2.78 -17.12
N GLU A 83 17.75 -3.27 -18.17
CA GLU A 83 18.53 -4.50 -18.14
C GLU A 83 19.80 -4.39 -17.30
N PHE A 84 20.41 -3.17 -17.25
CA PHE A 84 21.59 -2.89 -16.44
C PHE A 84 21.31 -2.74 -14.94
N VAL A 85 20.05 -2.50 -14.55
CA VAL A 85 19.62 -2.14 -13.19
C VAL A 85 18.91 -3.28 -12.48
N LEU A 86 18.60 -4.35 -13.19
CA LEU A 86 18.00 -5.54 -12.60
C LEU A 86 18.95 -6.14 -11.56
N PRO A 87 18.50 -6.36 -10.32
CA PRO A 87 19.33 -7.03 -9.32
C PRO A 87 19.76 -8.38 -9.82
N LYS A 88 21.02 -8.73 -9.59
CA LYS A 88 21.57 -10.05 -9.98
C LYS A 88 21.05 -11.17 -9.09
N GLU A 89 20.47 -10.87 -7.93
CA GLU A 89 19.92 -11.85 -7.01
C GLU A 89 18.50 -12.27 -7.42
N GLU A 90 18.34 -13.52 -7.77
CA GLU A 90 17.04 -14.13 -8.13
C GLU A 90 16.01 -14.00 -7.01
N ILE A 91 16.43 -14.04 -5.76
CA ILE A 91 15.57 -13.93 -4.57
C ILE A 91 14.90 -12.56 -4.48
N GLU A 92 15.64 -11.46 -4.73
CA GLU A 92 15.05 -10.12 -4.75
C GLU A 92 14.10 -9.93 -5.92
N ARG A 93 14.46 -10.45 -7.10
CA ARG A 93 13.58 -10.44 -8.28
C ARG A 93 12.26 -11.13 -7.99
N SER A 94 12.30 -12.32 -7.40
CA SER A 94 11.11 -13.08 -7.03
C SER A 94 10.21 -12.32 -6.06
N ARG A 95 10.78 -11.72 -5.01
CA ARG A 95 10.04 -10.93 -4.01
C ARG A 95 9.36 -9.70 -4.61
N VAL A 96 10.06 -8.94 -5.45
CA VAL A 96 9.50 -7.74 -6.08
C VAL A 96 8.43 -8.13 -7.10
N THR A 97 8.64 -9.17 -7.89
CA THR A 97 7.64 -9.70 -8.83
C THR A 97 6.38 -10.13 -8.08
N GLN A 98 6.52 -10.84 -6.97
CA GLN A 98 5.38 -11.25 -6.15
C GLN A 98 4.61 -10.05 -5.57
N LYS A 99 5.33 -9.04 -5.06
CA LYS A 99 4.70 -7.78 -4.60
C LYS A 99 3.96 -7.06 -5.72
N LEU A 100 4.52 -7.00 -6.93
CA LEU A 100 3.86 -6.41 -8.10
C LEU A 100 2.58 -7.17 -8.46
N VAL A 101 2.60 -8.50 -8.45
CA VAL A 101 1.41 -9.33 -8.66
C VAL A 101 0.36 -9.05 -7.59
N PHE A 102 0.75 -8.98 -6.32
CA PHE A 102 -0.16 -8.63 -5.21
C PHE A 102 -0.71 -7.21 -5.31
N ALA A 103 0.06 -6.26 -5.86
CA ALA A 103 -0.42 -4.92 -6.14
C ALA A 103 -1.36 -4.86 -7.36
N GLY A 104 -1.43 -5.94 -8.18
CA GLY A 104 -2.28 -6.01 -9.37
C GLY A 104 -1.55 -5.71 -10.68
N TYR A 105 -0.25 -5.45 -10.64
CA TYR A 105 0.58 -5.19 -11.84
C TYR A 105 1.12 -6.49 -12.40
N ARG A 106 0.45 -7.04 -13.42
CA ARG A 106 0.74 -8.35 -14.03
C ARG A 106 1.35 -8.27 -15.43
N GLY A 107 1.67 -7.06 -15.88
CA GLY A 107 2.28 -6.87 -17.20
C GLY A 107 3.67 -7.51 -17.27
N PRO A 108 4.07 -8.05 -18.44
CA PRO A 108 5.41 -8.64 -18.63
C PRO A 108 6.54 -7.66 -18.29
N ASN A 109 6.28 -6.36 -18.47
CA ASN A 109 7.25 -5.29 -18.24
C ASN A 109 7.10 -4.61 -16.86
N ALA A 110 6.20 -5.09 -15.98
CA ALA A 110 5.94 -4.45 -14.69
C ALA A 110 7.19 -4.32 -13.83
N MET A 111 8.03 -5.35 -13.81
CA MET A 111 9.29 -5.35 -13.10
C MET A 111 10.28 -4.34 -13.67
N GLN A 112 10.43 -4.30 -15.00
CA GLN A 112 11.33 -3.36 -15.68
C GLN A 112 10.90 -1.91 -15.42
N THR A 113 9.60 -1.63 -15.51
CA THR A 113 9.03 -0.31 -15.22
C THR A 113 9.28 0.11 -13.77
N PHE A 114 9.12 -0.80 -12.81
CA PHE A 114 9.40 -0.51 -11.41
C PHE A 114 10.86 -0.13 -11.17
N TYR A 115 11.81 -0.90 -11.70
CA TYR A 115 13.23 -0.59 -11.56
C TYR A 115 13.63 0.67 -12.35
N ALA A 116 13.06 0.90 -13.53
CA ALA A 116 13.28 2.11 -14.29
C ALA A 116 12.86 3.36 -13.49
N ILE A 117 11.69 3.34 -12.86
CA ILE A 117 11.22 4.42 -11.98
C ILE A 117 12.18 4.61 -10.80
N LYS A 118 12.65 3.52 -10.19
CA LYS A 118 13.59 3.56 -9.07
C LYS A 118 14.90 4.26 -9.44
N VAL A 119 15.46 3.97 -10.62
CA VAL A 119 16.67 4.59 -11.13
C VAL A 119 16.46 6.06 -11.47
N VAL A 120 15.37 6.36 -12.17
CA VAL A 120 15.05 7.75 -12.51
C VAL A 120 14.92 8.60 -11.25
N LEU A 121 14.22 8.11 -10.22
CA LEU A 121 14.13 8.85 -8.96
C LEU A 121 15.48 8.97 -8.25
N CYS A 122 16.29 7.91 -8.25
CA CYS A 122 17.62 7.91 -7.63
C CYS A 122 18.56 8.94 -8.25
N ILE A 123 18.41 9.24 -9.55
CA ILE A 123 19.22 10.25 -10.27
C ILE A 123 18.55 11.63 -10.21
N LEU A 124 17.24 11.69 -10.42
CA LEU A 124 16.50 12.95 -10.51
C LEU A 124 16.52 13.73 -9.19
N LEU A 125 16.35 13.04 -8.05
CA LEU A 125 16.29 13.70 -6.74
C LEU A 125 17.60 14.39 -6.36
N PRO A 126 18.79 13.78 -6.43
CA PRO A 126 20.05 14.49 -6.15
C PRO A 126 20.37 15.58 -7.18
N VAL A 127 20.01 15.40 -8.47
CA VAL A 127 20.16 16.46 -9.47
C VAL A 127 19.29 17.67 -9.13
N LEU A 128 18.04 17.43 -8.74
CA LEU A 128 17.13 18.49 -8.33
C LEU A 128 17.62 19.20 -7.06
N THR A 129 18.11 18.45 -6.06
CA THR A 129 18.73 19.05 -4.87
C THR A 129 19.97 19.87 -5.22
N PHE A 130 20.79 19.39 -6.14
CA PHE A 130 21.96 20.15 -6.62
C PHE A 130 21.54 21.45 -7.32
N ILE A 131 20.55 21.44 -8.19
CA ILE A 131 20.02 22.64 -8.85
C ILE A 131 19.48 23.64 -7.83
N VAL A 132 18.68 23.16 -6.86
CA VAL A 132 18.10 24.01 -5.80
C VAL A 132 19.21 24.64 -4.94
N THR A 133 20.27 23.89 -4.62
CA THR A 133 21.39 24.42 -3.82
C THR A 133 22.21 25.50 -4.54
N GLN A 134 22.21 25.53 -5.88
CA GLN A 134 22.89 26.62 -6.65
C GLN A 134 22.23 28.00 -6.44
N TRP A 135 20.93 28.01 -6.11
CA TRP A 135 20.22 29.26 -5.79
C TRP A 135 20.57 29.80 -4.39
N PHE A 136 21.32 29.03 -3.59
CA PHE A 136 21.78 29.39 -2.25
C PHE A 136 23.31 29.37 -2.13
N PRO A 137 24.06 30.34 -2.66
CA PRO A 137 25.51 30.30 -2.82
C PRO A 137 26.34 30.30 -1.52
N ARG A 138 25.67 30.26 -0.35
CA ARG A 138 26.34 30.25 0.97
C ARG A 138 26.43 28.89 1.63
N LEU A 139 26.03 27.79 0.95
CA LEU A 139 26.14 26.46 1.47
C LEU A 139 27.56 25.89 1.32
N SER A 140 28.12 25.33 2.39
CA SER A 140 29.40 24.61 2.33
C SER A 140 29.28 23.39 1.41
N SER A 141 30.30 23.11 0.62
CA SER A 141 30.35 21.95 -0.29
C SER A 141 30.06 20.62 0.42
N GLY A 142 30.44 20.49 1.70
CA GLY A 142 30.14 19.30 2.51
C GLY A 142 28.66 19.11 2.79
N SER A 143 27.88 20.17 3.03
CA SER A 143 26.44 20.07 3.26
C SER A 143 25.67 19.71 2.00
N VAL A 144 26.08 20.21 0.83
CA VAL A 144 25.48 19.85 -0.46
C VAL A 144 25.64 18.35 -0.75
N LEU A 145 26.81 17.80 -0.49
CA LEU A 145 27.06 16.36 -0.65
C LEU A 145 26.17 15.53 0.28
N THR A 146 26.02 15.93 1.54
CA THR A 146 25.16 15.23 2.51
C THR A 146 23.70 15.23 2.06
N TYR A 147 23.17 16.36 1.59
CA TYR A 147 21.80 16.44 1.08
C TYR A 147 21.59 15.61 -0.20
N ALA A 148 22.56 15.59 -1.10
CA ALA A 148 22.49 14.77 -2.31
C ALA A 148 22.47 13.27 -1.97
N VAL A 149 23.25 12.82 -0.97
CA VAL A 149 23.23 11.43 -0.49
C VAL A 149 21.88 11.08 0.13
N ILE A 150 21.33 11.95 1.00
CA ILE A 150 20.03 11.74 1.60
C ILE A 150 18.92 11.69 0.52
N ALA A 151 18.96 12.60 -0.46
CA ALA A 151 18.01 12.63 -1.56
C ALA A 151 18.08 11.35 -2.42
N SER A 152 19.27 10.85 -2.69
CA SER A 152 19.48 9.58 -3.40
C SER A 152 18.91 8.40 -2.61
N ALA A 153 19.16 8.33 -1.30
CA ALA A 153 18.60 7.28 -0.42
C ALA A 153 17.08 7.32 -0.40
N VAL A 154 16.47 8.50 -0.31
CA VAL A 154 15.01 8.67 -0.40
C VAL A 154 14.50 8.23 -1.77
N GLY A 155 15.16 8.59 -2.87
CA GLY A 155 14.81 8.17 -4.22
C GLY A 155 14.80 6.66 -4.39
N LEU A 156 15.66 5.96 -3.69
CA LEU A 156 15.81 4.51 -3.73
C LEU A 156 14.75 3.79 -2.88
N LEU A 157 14.37 4.37 -1.73
CA LEU A 157 13.42 3.78 -0.80
C LEU A 157 11.95 4.12 -1.13
N ALA A 158 11.68 5.33 -1.64
CA ALA A 158 10.33 5.82 -1.88
C ALA A 158 9.49 4.90 -2.79
N PRO A 159 9.96 4.39 -3.95
CA PRO A 159 9.17 3.49 -4.79
C PRO A 159 8.81 2.18 -4.09
N SER A 160 9.72 1.66 -3.27
CA SER A 160 9.48 0.42 -2.51
C SER A 160 8.39 0.62 -1.44
N LEU A 161 8.40 1.75 -0.72
CA LEU A 161 7.37 2.10 0.26
C LEU A 161 6.00 2.32 -0.40
N VAL A 162 5.97 2.96 -1.58
CA VAL A 162 4.73 3.14 -2.35
C VAL A 162 4.18 1.78 -2.78
N LEU A 163 5.03 0.89 -3.31
CA LEU A 163 4.61 -0.46 -3.70
C LEU A 163 4.02 -1.22 -2.51
N ASP A 164 4.68 -1.20 -1.35
CA ASP A 164 4.20 -1.87 -0.14
C ASP A 164 2.83 -1.31 0.32
N ARG A 165 2.61 0.00 0.22
CA ARG A 165 1.31 0.61 0.51
C ARG A 165 0.22 0.21 -0.49
N LEU A 166 0.55 0.11 -1.77
CA LEU A 166 -0.39 -0.35 -2.81
C LEU A 166 -0.78 -1.82 -2.58
N VAL A 167 0.20 -2.68 -2.28
CA VAL A 167 -0.05 -4.08 -1.89
C VAL A 167 -0.98 -4.17 -0.70
N GLN A 168 -0.66 -3.46 0.39
CA GLN A 168 -1.49 -3.46 1.60
C GLN A 168 -2.90 -2.91 1.35
N SER A 169 -3.03 -1.86 0.54
CA SER A 169 -4.33 -1.30 0.17
C SER A 169 -5.18 -2.32 -0.58
N ARG A 170 -4.60 -3.03 -1.55
CA ARG A 170 -5.31 -4.06 -2.33
C ARG A 170 -5.68 -5.27 -1.47
N ILE A 171 -4.74 -5.77 -0.67
CA ILE A 171 -5.01 -6.88 0.27
C ILE A 171 -6.16 -6.52 1.23
N ARG A 172 -6.18 -5.28 1.72
CA ARG A 172 -7.27 -4.79 2.59
C ARG A 172 -8.62 -4.78 1.86
N LYS A 173 -8.65 -4.35 0.61
CA LYS A 173 -9.87 -4.37 -0.21
C LYS A 173 -10.37 -5.81 -0.44
N LEU A 174 -9.47 -6.74 -0.79
CA LEU A 174 -9.81 -8.15 -0.94
C LEU A 174 -10.32 -8.76 0.36
N ARG A 175 -9.66 -8.47 1.49
CA ARG A 175 -10.09 -8.95 2.82
C ARG A 175 -11.47 -8.43 3.21
N ASN A 176 -11.78 -7.17 2.89
CA ASN A 176 -13.09 -6.59 3.20
C ASN A 176 -14.20 -7.18 2.32
N ALA A 177 -13.90 -7.54 1.07
CA ALA A 177 -14.83 -8.15 0.14
C ALA A 177 -15.09 -9.65 0.39
N PHE A 178 -14.17 -10.29 1.11
CA PHE A 178 -14.14 -11.75 1.24
C PHE A 178 -15.36 -12.34 1.94
N PRO A 179 -15.90 -11.76 3.05
CA PRO A 179 -17.12 -12.27 3.68
C PRO A 179 -18.32 -12.26 2.74
N ASP A 180 -18.51 -11.18 2.00
CA ASP A 180 -19.63 -11.04 1.07
C ASP A 180 -19.55 -12.11 -0.05
N ALA A 181 -18.32 -12.38 -0.51
CA ALA A 181 -18.06 -13.46 -1.46
C ALA A 181 -18.42 -14.85 -0.89
N LEU A 182 -18.03 -15.12 0.36
CA LEU A 182 -18.34 -16.39 1.02
C LEU A 182 -19.84 -16.58 1.17
N ASP A 183 -20.55 -15.57 1.63
CA ASP A 183 -22.00 -15.63 1.83
C ASP A 183 -22.74 -15.90 0.51
N LEU A 184 -22.33 -15.20 -0.57
CA LEU A 184 -22.88 -15.45 -1.91
C LEU A 184 -22.51 -16.85 -2.42
N MET A 185 -21.30 -17.34 -2.16
CA MET A 185 -20.92 -18.71 -2.54
C MET A 185 -21.77 -19.75 -1.84
N VAL A 186 -22.02 -19.61 -0.52
CA VAL A 186 -22.86 -20.51 0.25
C VAL A 186 -24.26 -20.56 -0.35
N VAL A 187 -24.90 -19.40 -0.56
CA VAL A 187 -26.25 -19.31 -1.13
C VAL A 187 -26.32 -19.95 -2.52
N CYS A 188 -25.34 -19.70 -3.38
CA CYS A 188 -25.32 -20.27 -4.73
C CYS A 188 -25.17 -21.80 -4.73
N VAL A 189 -24.31 -22.33 -3.86
CA VAL A 189 -24.10 -23.80 -3.77
C VAL A 189 -25.28 -24.49 -3.10
N GLU A 190 -25.91 -23.89 -2.08
CA GLU A 190 -27.15 -24.38 -1.47
C GLU A 190 -28.32 -24.38 -2.46
N ALA A 191 -28.33 -23.41 -3.40
CA ALA A 191 -29.28 -23.40 -4.52
C ALA A 191 -28.99 -24.46 -5.59
N GLY A 192 -27.93 -25.28 -5.43
CA GLY A 192 -27.56 -26.37 -6.34
C GLY A 192 -26.66 -25.98 -7.51
N LEU A 193 -26.10 -24.77 -7.53
CA LEU A 193 -25.15 -24.38 -8.55
C LEU A 193 -23.82 -25.12 -8.38
N GLY A 194 -23.26 -25.62 -9.47
CA GLY A 194 -21.91 -26.18 -9.48
C GLY A 194 -20.85 -25.12 -9.19
N LEU A 195 -19.68 -25.51 -8.68
CA LEU A 195 -18.63 -24.60 -8.23
C LEU A 195 -18.24 -23.56 -9.30
N THR A 196 -18.06 -23.96 -10.55
CA THR A 196 -17.71 -23.03 -11.63
C THR A 196 -18.79 -21.98 -11.87
N GLN A 197 -20.06 -22.40 -11.85
CA GLN A 197 -21.20 -21.49 -12.00
C GLN A 197 -21.31 -20.56 -10.78
N THR A 198 -21.09 -21.09 -9.58
CA THR A 198 -21.05 -20.30 -8.35
C THR A 198 -20.01 -19.21 -8.42
N ILE A 199 -18.75 -19.55 -8.77
CA ILE A 199 -17.68 -18.56 -8.90
C ILE A 199 -18.03 -17.49 -9.95
N GLN A 200 -18.63 -17.88 -11.08
CA GLN A 200 -19.08 -16.92 -12.10
C GLN A 200 -20.16 -15.98 -11.54
N ARG A 201 -21.19 -16.54 -10.90
CA ARG A 201 -22.30 -15.76 -10.35
C ARG A 201 -21.84 -14.78 -9.29
N VAL A 202 -20.95 -15.21 -8.40
CA VAL A 202 -20.37 -14.36 -7.35
C VAL A 202 -19.49 -13.28 -7.96
N ALA A 203 -18.71 -13.59 -8.99
CA ALA A 203 -17.91 -12.59 -9.68
C ALA A 203 -18.77 -11.49 -10.31
N ASP A 204 -19.89 -11.88 -10.95
CA ASP A 204 -20.81 -10.94 -11.59
C ASP A 204 -21.51 -10.05 -10.56
N GLU A 205 -21.95 -10.62 -9.43
CA GLU A 205 -22.62 -9.89 -8.36
C GLU A 205 -21.71 -8.90 -7.64
N LEU A 206 -20.47 -9.31 -7.37
CA LEU A 206 -19.49 -8.47 -6.69
C LEU A 206 -18.86 -7.39 -7.58
N PHE A 207 -19.14 -7.38 -8.89
CA PHE A 207 -18.47 -6.50 -9.82
C PHE A 207 -18.62 -5.01 -9.49
N VAL A 208 -19.78 -4.61 -9.00
CA VAL A 208 -20.08 -3.21 -8.64
C VAL A 208 -19.55 -2.86 -7.25
N SER A 209 -19.72 -3.74 -6.26
CA SER A 209 -19.36 -3.47 -4.86
C SER A 209 -17.89 -3.72 -4.58
N HIS A 210 -17.31 -4.77 -5.14
CA HIS A 210 -15.95 -5.25 -4.85
C HIS A 210 -15.21 -5.65 -6.13
N PRO A 211 -14.88 -4.69 -7.02
CA PRO A 211 -14.33 -4.97 -8.36
C PRO A 211 -12.98 -5.71 -8.32
N GLU A 212 -12.16 -5.52 -7.28
CA GLU A 212 -10.87 -6.20 -7.16
C GLU A 212 -11.04 -7.71 -6.98
N LEU A 213 -11.96 -8.16 -6.10
CA LEU A 213 -12.23 -9.58 -5.87
C LEU A 213 -13.00 -10.19 -7.05
N ALA A 214 -13.98 -9.47 -7.56
CA ALA A 214 -14.75 -9.88 -8.74
C ALA A 214 -13.84 -10.17 -9.94
N THR A 215 -12.86 -9.32 -10.19
CA THR A 215 -11.88 -9.52 -11.27
C THR A 215 -11.03 -10.78 -11.06
N GLU A 216 -10.63 -11.09 -9.82
CA GLU A 216 -9.87 -12.30 -9.52
C GLU A 216 -10.71 -13.56 -9.75
N LEU A 217 -11.98 -13.56 -9.31
CA LEU A 217 -12.89 -14.67 -9.51
C LEU A 217 -13.25 -14.87 -11.00
N ALA A 218 -13.49 -13.77 -11.73
CA ALA A 218 -13.71 -13.82 -13.17
C ALA A 218 -12.50 -14.40 -13.92
N LEU A 219 -11.28 -14.13 -13.46
CA LEU A 219 -10.06 -14.69 -14.04
C LEU A 219 -9.97 -16.21 -13.82
N VAL A 220 -10.37 -16.72 -12.65
CA VAL A 220 -10.48 -18.17 -12.39
C VAL A 220 -11.37 -18.83 -13.44
N ASN A 221 -12.57 -18.26 -13.67
CA ASN A 221 -13.46 -18.78 -14.70
C ASN A 221 -12.89 -18.68 -16.12
N ALA A 222 -12.16 -17.62 -16.42
CA ALA A 222 -11.48 -17.49 -17.72
C ALA A 222 -10.40 -18.57 -17.89
N GLU A 223 -9.62 -18.86 -16.85
CA GLU A 223 -8.62 -19.95 -16.85
C GLU A 223 -9.30 -21.32 -17.07
N MET A 224 -10.39 -21.61 -16.34
CA MET A 224 -11.13 -22.85 -16.52
C MET A 224 -11.71 -22.99 -17.94
N ARG A 225 -12.24 -21.91 -18.53
CA ARG A 225 -12.73 -21.90 -19.92
C ARG A 225 -11.59 -22.07 -20.94
N ALA A 226 -10.40 -21.64 -20.60
CA ALA A 226 -9.20 -21.85 -21.42
C ALA A 226 -8.61 -23.27 -21.30
N GLY A 227 -9.25 -24.16 -20.51
CA GLY A 227 -8.82 -25.57 -20.34
C GLY A 227 -7.90 -25.80 -19.16
N VAL A 228 -7.65 -24.80 -18.32
CA VAL A 228 -6.88 -25.02 -17.08
C VAL A 228 -7.73 -25.81 -16.10
N ASP A 229 -7.13 -26.84 -15.49
CA ASP A 229 -7.79 -27.62 -14.47
C ASP A 229 -8.30 -26.77 -13.30
N SER A 230 -9.47 -27.08 -12.77
CA SER A 230 -10.14 -26.32 -11.72
C SER A 230 -9.28 -26.17 -10.47
N VAL A 231 -8.55 -27.21 -10.07
CA VAL A 231 -7.65 -27.17 -8.93
C VAL A 231 -6.49 -26.21 -9.18
N SER A 232 -5.95 -26.22 -10.39
CA SER A 232 -4.85 -25.32 -10.78
C SER A 232 -5.32 -23.85 -10.87
N ALA A 233 -6.50 -23.61 -11.45
CA ALA A 233 -7.08 -22.26 -11.52
C ALA A 233 -7.35 -21.67 -10.13
N LEU A 234 -7.85 -22.48 -9.19
CA LEU A 234 -8.05 -22.08 -7.80
C LEU A 234 -6.71 -21.78 -7.09
N LYS A 235 -5.68 -22.61 -7.28
CA LYS A 235 -4.34 -22.34 -6.74
C LYS A 235 -3.74 -21.04 -7.29
N ASN A 236 -3.89 -20.81 -8.59
CA ASN A 236 -3.47 -19.55 -9.21
C ASN A 236 -4.18 -18.34 -8.57
N LEU A 237 -5.46 -18.47 -8.19
CA LEU A 237 -6.17 -17.41 -7.43
C LEU A 237 -5.48 -17.14 -6.09
N ALA A 238 -5.16 -18.18 -5.32
CA ALA A 238 -4.50 -18.04 -4.02
C ALA A 238 -3.14 -17.34 -4.14
N ASP A 239 -2.36 -17.72 -5.16
CA ASP A 239 -1.03 -17.14 -5.41
C ASP A 239 -1.11 -15.68 -5.89
N ARG A 240 -2.14 -15.32 -6.63
CA ARG A 240 -2.36 -13.95 -7.13
C ARG A 240 -2.96 -13.02 -6.08
N ALA A 241 -3.85 -13.52 -5.23
CA ALA A 241 -4.53 -12.71 -4.22
C ALA A 241 -3.59 -12.28 -3.09
N GLY A 242 -2.64 -13.14 -2.70
CA GLY A 242 -1.73 -12.87 -1.60
C GLY A 242 -2.41 -12.71 -0.24
N LEU A 243 -3.66 -13.19 -0.10
CA LEU A 243 -4.46 -13.14 1.12
C LEU A 243 -4.58 -14.55 1.70
N GLU A 244 -4.21 -14.71 2.97
CA GLU A 244 -4.22 -16.01 3.66
C GLU A 244 -5.63 -16.61 3.72
N ASP A 245 -6.64 -15.75 3.92
CA ASP A 245 -8.05 -16.17 3.95
C ASP A 245 -8.49 -16.82 2.62
N ILE A 246 -8.08 -16.24 1.48
CA ILE A 246 -8.36 -16.83 0.16
C ILE A 246 -7.59 -18.14 -0.03
N ARG A 247 -6.36 -18.23 0.47
CA ARG A 247 -5.55 -19.46 0.41
C ARG A 247 -6.21 -20.58 1.22
N GLY A 248 -6.75 -20.25 2.40
CA GLY A 248 -7.53 -21.17 3.23
C GLY A 248 -8.77 -21.69 2.49
N LEU A 249 -9.57 -20.80 1.92
CA LEU A 249 -10.73 -21.16 1.10
C LEU A 249 -10.34 -22.05 -0.09
N VAL A 250 -9.31 -21.69 -0.82
CA VAL A 250 -8.83 -22.50 -1.97
C VAL A 250 -8.41 -23.88 -1.52
N SER A 251 -7.69 -24.00 -0.39
CA SER A 251 -7.28 -25.29 0.15
C SER A 251 -8.49 -26.17 0.49
N LEU A 252 -9.51 -25.57 1.12
CA LEU A 252 -10.78 -26.22 1.43
C LEU A 252 -11.47 -26.71 0.14
N LEU A 253 -11.65 -25.84 -0.86
CA LEU A 253 -12.29 -26.17 -2.13
C LEU A 253 -11.55 -27.28 -2.88
N VAL A 254 -10.23 -27.21 -2.93
CA VAL A 254 -9.40 -28.25 -3.55
C VAL A 254 -9.55 -29.60 -2.84
N GLN A 255 -9.59 -29.58 -1.51
CA GLN A 255 -9.82 -30.79 -0.71
C GLN A 255 -11.19 -31.37 -0.98
N THR A 256 -12.23 -30.53 -0.98
CA THR A 256 -13.63 -30.93 -1.23
C THR A 256 -13.80 -31.53 -2.63
N LEU A 257 -13.18 -30.90 -3.65
CA LEU A 257 -13.18 -31.43 -5.02
C LEU A 257 -12.48 -32.79 -5.16
N LYS A 258 -11.41 -33.03 -4.39
CA LYS A 258 -10.68 -34.30 -4.43
C LYS A 258 -11.42 -35.45 -3.73
N PHE A 259 -12.07 -35.15 -2.61
CA PHE A 259 -12.73 -36.18 -1.78
C PHE A 259 -14.22 -36.34 -2.06
N GLY A 260 -14.82 -35.44 -2.88
CA GLY A 260 -16.27 -35.50 -3.21
C GLY A 260 -17.17 -35.18 -2.04
N THR A 261 -16.67 -34.51 -0.99
CA THR A 261 -17.47 -34.07 0.14
C THR A 261 -18.41 -32.92 -0.25
N GLY A 262 -19.50 -32.71 0.50
CA GLY A 262 -20.44 -31.62 0.20
C GLY A 262 -19.80 -30.25 0.26
N ILE A 263 -19.72 -29.58 -0.90
CA ILE A 263 -19.12 -28.23 -1.00
C ILE A 263 -19.92 -27.23 -0.16
N ALA A 264 -21.26 -27.36 -0.12
CA ALA A 264 -22.15 -26.48 0.63
C ALA A 264 -21.86 -26.51 2.14
N ASP A 265 -21.75 -27.68 2.72
CA ASP A 265 -21.46 -27.83 4.16
C ASP A 265 -20.10 -27.30 4.51
N SER A 266 -19.07 -27.57 3.66
CA SER A 266 -17.73 -27.11 3.88
C SER A 266 -17.64 -25.58 3.79
N LEU A 267 -18.30 -24.95 2.83
CA LEU A 267 -18.36 -23.49 2.70
C LEU A 267 -19.11 -22.83 3.84
N ARG A 268 -20.22 -23.43 4.30
CA ARG A 268 -20.99 -22.92 5.43
C ARG A 268 -20.13 -22.89 6.70
N VAL A 269 -19.48 -24.01 7.05
CA VAL A 269 -18.60 -24.10 8.21
C VAL A 269 -17.47 -23.08 8.11
N TYR A 270 -16.88 -22.91 6.93
CA TYR A 270 -15.80 -21.95 6.71
C TYR A 270 -16.29 -20.49 6.85
N SER A 271 -17.49 -20.17 6.36
CA SER A 271 -18.09 -18.85 6.50
C SER A 271 -18.37 -18.51 7.98
N GLU A 272 -18.92 -19.47 8.75
CA GLU A 272 -19.15 -19.31 10.18
C GLU A 272 -17.84 -19.12 10.94
N GLU A 273 -16.83 -19.97 10.70
CA GLU A 273 -15.50 -19.84 11.30
C GLU A 273 -14.86 -18.47 10.96
N PHE A 274 -15.02 -17.98 9.74
CA PHE A 274 -14.48 -16.70 9.32
C PHE A 274 -15.15 -15.52 10.06
N ARG A 275 -16.47 -15.60 10.26
CA ARG A 275 -17.22 -14.60 11.06
C ARG A 275 -16.76 -14.60 12.51
N ASP A 276 -16.62 -15.78 13.11
CA ASP A 276 -16.13 -15.95 14.49
C ASP A 276 -14.71 -15.39 14.66
N ARG A 277 -13.81 -15.67 13.74
CA ARG A 277 -12.45 -15.09 13.74
C ARG A 277 -12.47 -13.56 13.65
N ARG A 278 -13.37 -12.98 12.86
CA ARG A 278 -13.51 -11.51 12.80
C ARG A 278 -14.01 -10.94 14.12
N MET A 279 -14.96 -11.60 14.77
CA MET A 279 -15.47 -11.19 16.09
C MET A 279 -14.34 -11.24 17.12
N GLN A 280 -13.62 -12.35 17.19
CA GLN A 280 -12.47 -12.52 18.09
C GLN A 280 -11.39 -11.45 17.87
N MET A 281 -11.05 -11.14 16.61
CA MET A 281 -10.11 -10.05 16.30
C MET A 281 -10.64 -8.68 16.78
N ALA A 282 -11.93 -8.41 16.65
CA ALA A 282 -12.53 -7.17 17.14
C ALA A 282 -12.48 -7.07 18.67
N GLU A 283 -12.79 -8.18 19.37
CA GLU A 283 -12.69 -8.28 20.82
C GLU A 283 -11.24 -8.11 21.30
N GLU A 284 -10.29 -8.73 20.63
CA GLU A 284 -8.85 -8.58 20.92
C GLU A 284 -8.38 -7.13 20.77
N VAL A 285 -8.81 -6.45 19.71
CA VAL A 285 -8.51 -5.03 19.51
C VAL A 285 -9.14 -4.19 20.62
N ALA A 286 -10.40 -4.46 20.98
CA ALA A 286 -11.10 -3.76 22.06
C ALA A 286 -10.40 -3.94 23.41
N ALA A 287 -9.99 -5.18 23.75
CA ALA A 287 -9.22 -5.47 24.96
C ALA A 287 -7.87 -4.73 25.01
N LYS A 288 -7.18 -4.64 23.87
CA LYS A 288 -5.90 -3.91 23.76
C LYS A 288 -6.06 -2.41 23.94
N ILE A 289 -7.23 -1.82 23.65
CA ILE A 289 -7.48 -0.39 23.85
C ILE A 289 -7.43 -0.05 25.34
N GLY A 290 -8.06 -0.84 26.21
CA GLY A 290 -8.02 -0.65 27.67
C GLY A 290 -6.58 -0.59 28.20
N THR A 291 -5.75 -1.54 27.78
CA THR A 291 -4.33 -1.59 28.19
C THR A 291 -3.52 -0.39 27.65
N LYS A 292 -3.81 0.07 26.42
CA LYS A 292 -3.13 1.24 25.83
C LYS A 292 -3.49 2.54 26.52
N LEU A 293 -4.69 2.67 27.12
CA LEU A 293 -5.10 3.87 27.86
C LEU A 293 -4.35 4.01 29.20
N ILE A 294 -3.80 2.94 29.74
CA ILE A 294 -3.00 2.98 30.98
C ILE A 294 -1.72 3.79 30.78
N PHE A 295 -1.09 3.72 29.60
CA PHE A 295 0.15 4.44 29.34
C PHE A 295 0.01 5.97 29.44
N PRO A 296 -0.94 6.63 28.74
CA PRO A 296 -1.16 8.07 28.94
C PRO A 296 -1.56 8.42 30.37
N LEU A 297 -2.38 7.59 31.01
CA LEU A 297 -2.80 7.81 32.38
C LEU A 297 -1.60 7.88 33.33
N ILE A 298 -0.68 6.90 33.23
CA ILE A 298 0.54 6.89 34.04
C ILE A 298 1.41 8.09 33.71
N VAL A 299 1.65 8.39 32.45
CA VAL A 299 2.55 9.49 32.02
C VAL A 299 2.06 10.86 32.51
N PHE A 300 0.75 11.09 32.57
CA PHE A 300 0.21 12.37 33.02
C PHE A 300 -0.14 12.40 34.51
N MET A 301 -0.66 11.31 35.07
CA MET A 301 -1.11 11.27 36.45
C MET A 301 0.09 11.15 37.43
N PHE A 302 1.12 10.40 37.04
CA PHE A 302 2.27 10.17 37.92
C PHE A 302 3.06 11.47 38.22
N PRO A 303 3.45 12.30 37.26
CA PRO A 303 4.09 13.58 37.55
C PRO A 303 3.18 14.54 38.35
N ALA A 304 1.89 14.60 38.01
CA ALA A 304 0.95 15.44 38.74
C ALA A 304 0.84 15.02 40.21
N PHE A 305 0.77 13.73 40.49
CA PHE A 305 0.76 13.20 41.83
C PHE A 305 2.05 13.56 42.59
N PHE A 306 3.22 13.43 41.97
CA PHE A 306 4.49 13.80 42.61
C PHE A 306 4.59 15.29 42.92
N VAL A 307 4.12 16.16 42.03
CA VAL A 307 4.10 17.61 42.28
C VAL A 307 3.25 17.93 43.53
N VAL A 308 2.09 17.29 43.65
CA VAL A 308 1.21 17.51 44.83
C VAL A 308 1.77 16.89 46.09
N ALA A 309 2.34 15.68 46.02
CA ALA A 309 2.84 14.96 47.19
C ALA A 309 4.18 15.52 47.73
N ILE A 310 5.09 15.87 46.85
CA ILE A 310 6.45 16.30 47.18
C ILE A 310 6.54 17.85 47.24
N GLY A 311 5.67 18.56 46.55
CA GLY A 311 5.68 20.04 46.46
C GLY A 311 5.74 20.74 47.81
N PRO A 312 4.89 20.42 48.79
CA PRO A 312 4.95 21.04 50.13
C PRO A 312 6.26 20.82 50.85
N ALA A 313 6.84 19.60 50.75
CA ALA A 313 8.11 19.26 51.36
C ALA A 313 9.29 20.03 50.77
N VAL A 314 9.31 20.17 49.43
CA VAL A 314 10.35 20.96 48.70
C VAL A 314 10.23 22.44 49.09
N ILE A 315 9.02 23.01 49.15
CA ILE A 315 8.81 24.40 49.58
C ILE A 315 9.27 24.63 51.01
N ALA A 316 8.97 23.71 51.92
CA ALA A 316 9.42 23.80 53.31
C ALA A 316 10.95 23.76 53.39
N LEU A 317 11.60 22.87 52.63
CA LEU A 317 13.06 22.75 52.60
C LEU A 317 13.72 24.04 52.06
N ILE A 318 13.19 24.62 50.99
CA ILE A 318 13.71 25.87 50.41
C ILE A 318 13.61 27.02 51.44
N LYS A 319 12.49 27.12 52.18
CA LYS A 319 12.34 28.13 53.21
C LYS A 319 13.35 28.01 54.31
N VAL A 320 13.69 26.79 54.78
CA VAL A 320 14.70 26.56 55.77
C VAL A 320 16.08 26.99 55.30
N PHE A 321 16.42 26.73 54.02
CA PHE A 321 17.71 27.15 53.46
C PHE A 321 17.81 28.67 53.20
N GLN A 322 16.68 29.38 53.08
CA GLN A 322 16.66 30.83 52.93
C GLN A 322 16.74 31.60 54.27
N THR A 323 16.52 30.89 55.38
CA THR A 323 16.58 31.45 56.74
C THR A 323 17.88 31.14 57.49
N LEU A 324 18.77 30.33 56.88
CA LEU A 324 20.15 30.08 57.30
C LEU A 324 21.13 30.99 56.52
#